data_7d10e7d1ab7a65043ae9ad9b5ef75dac
#
_entry.id   7d10e7d1ab7a65043ae9ad9b5ef75dac
#
_cell.length_a   1.000
_cell.length_b   1.000
_cell.length_c   1.000
_cell.angle_alpha   90.00
_cell.angle_beta   90.00
_cell.angle_gamma   90.00
#
_symmetry.space_group_name_H-M   'P 1'
#
loop_
_entity.id
_entity.type
_entity.pdbx_description
1 polymer ?
#
loop_
_entity_poly.entity_id
_entity_poly.type
_entity_poly.pdbx_seq_one_letter_code
_entity_poly.pdbx_strand_id
1 'polypeptide(L)'
;MNVFVKNNQELPIVDNVRPDGGVWTIKEKLWLGLSKQEYKAQFLRNPVNWALIFIFAIGLPLLLQRYFMGLGAVTHGSDDYPWGLFLGFGLFGMVPLSASGFLLGTSVEIFGRKDLAPIERLALLNGLLGYFFAVVYLLVDVGMPWRIYYPMIISLGPAAVLFLVAWHVATYLSVQIAEIAPAFFEWARWLKGKRFVKSISIGLTIAGIILSTLHQGALGALFTYAPTKVHPLWFSANFQWIHFFCSAIFAGLSMVICSAALCKTYLAWRCDDRFLDSVDRNTLALGKGCAYALITYLVIKMVGIAHDQDWAHLLTGWGQYFLLEMAVAVVCP
;
A
#
# COMPACT_ATOMS: atom_id res chain seq x y z
N MET A 1 -19.61 13.73 14.66
CA MET A 1 -20.99 14.01 14.25
C MET A 1 -21.39 12.97 13.22
N ASN A 2 -22.12 11.94 13.66
CA ASN A 2 -22.46 10.77 12.83
C ASN A 2 -23.51 11.16 11.80
N VAL A 3 -23.11 11.47 10.57
CA VAL A 3 -24.00 11.82 9.45
C VAL A 3 -24.73 10.59 8.88
N PHE A 4 -24.39 9.37 9.33
CA PHE A 4 -24.89 8.11 8.78
C PHE A 4 -25.78 7.28 9.69
N VAL A 5 -26.08 7.76 10.90
CA VAL A 5 -26.98 7.06 11.82
C VAL A 5 -28.26 7.86 11.97
N LYS A 6 -29.18 7.65 11.05
CA LYS A 6 -30.58 7.90 11.31
C LYS A 6 -31.18 6.54 11.73
N ASN A 7 -31.53 6.45 13.01
CA ASN A 7 -32.06 5.26 13.68
C ASN A 7 -31.04 4.12 13.78
N ASN A 8 -30.59 3.82 14.96
CA ASN A 8 -29.86 2.65 15.44
C ASN A 8 -30.13 1.29 14.74
N GLN A 9 -30.30 1.30 13.42
CA GLN A 9 -30.40 0.11 12.59
C GLN A 9 -29.01 -0.15 12.03
N GLU A 10 -28.36 -1.16 12.60
CA GLU A 10 -27.23 -1.85 12.01
C GLU A 10 -27.54 -2.11 10.53
N LEU A 11 -26.53 -1.87 9.65
CA LEU A 11 -26.73 -2.27 8.25
C LEU A 11 -26.98 -3.78 8.22
N PRO A 12 -28.08 -4.24 7.65
CA PRO A 12 -28.48 -5.64 7.69
C PRO A 12 -27.52 -6.62 7.04
N ILE A 13 -26.39 -6.15 6.53
CA ILE A 13 -25.40 -6.95 5.76
C ILE A 13 -24.24 -7.46 6.62
N VAL A 14 -24.05 -6.98 7.85
CA VAL A 14 -22.98 -7.45 8.75
C VAL A 14 -23.20 -8.94 9.05
N ASP A 15 -24.42 -9.32 9.28
CA ASP A 15 -24.82 -10.73 9.37
C ASP A 15 -25.26 -11.23 7.98
N ASN A 16 -24.63 -12.29 7.49
CA ASN A 16 -24.96 -12.90 6.18
C ASN A 16 -26.42 -13.41 6.08
N VAL A 17 -27.25 -13.08 7.04
CA VAL A 17 -28.65 -13.49 7.17
C VAL A 17 -29.52 -12.23 7.13
N ARG A 18 -30.58 -12.24 6.33
CA ARG A 18 -31.60 -11.19 6.31
C ARG A 18 -32.43 -11.20 7.62
N PRO A 19 -33.07 -10.09 7.96
CA PRO A 19 -34.01 -10.04 9.08
C PRO A 19 -35.18 -11.04 8.95
N ASP A 20 -35.50 -11.43 7.70
CA ASP A 20 -36.53 -12.45 7.38
C ASP A 20 -36.01 -13.89 7.41
N GLY A 21 -34.77 -14.12 7.84
CA GLY A 21 -34.11 -15.43 7.85
C GLY A 21 -33.56 -15.86 6.48
N GLY A 22 -33.76 -15.07 5.43
CA GLY A 22 -33.26 -15.33 4.09
C GLY A 22 -31.79 -15.05 3.94
N VAL A 23 -31.24 -15.40 2.77
CA VAL A 23 -29.83 -15.20 2.42
C VAL A 23 -29.71 -14.05 1.44
N TRP A 24 -28.79 -13.13 1.72
CA TRP A 24 -28.48 -12.03 0.79
C TRP A 24 -27.89 -12.56 -0.52
N THR A 25 -28.48 -12.17 -1.65
CA THR A 25 -27.89 -12.42 -2.98
C THR A 25 -26.65 -11.53 -3.19
N ILE A 26 -25.75 -11.93 -4.10
CA ILE A 26 -24.55 -11.14 -4.46
C ILE A 26 -24.95 -9.73 -4.89
N LYS A 27 -26.04 -9.61 -5.68
CA LYS A 27 -26.55 -8.30 -6.13
C LYS A 27 -26.98 -7.41 -4.96
N GLU A 28 -27.69 -7.95 -4.00
CA GLU A 28 -28.14 -7.20 -2.82
C GLU A 28 -26.96 -6.80 -1.93
N LYS A 29 -25.96 -7.68 -1.82
CA LYS A 29 -24.71 -7.37 -1.11
C LYS A 29 -23.95 -6.22 -1.77
N LEU A 30 -23.88 -6.15 -3.10
CA LEU A 30 -23.25 -5.06 -3.84
C LEU A 30 -23.96 -3.71 -3.61
N TRP A 31 -25.29 -3.73 -3.48
CA TRP A 31 -26.08 -2.54 -3.20
C TRP A 31 -26.23 -2.26 -1.68
N LEU A 32 -25.51 -2.97 -0.83
CA LEU A 32 -25.59 -2.86 0.63
C LEU A 32 -27.00 -3.06 1.19
N GLY A 33 -27.84 -3.88 0.53
CA GLY A 33 -29.25 -4.04 0.89
C GLY A 33 -30.14 -2.84 0.62
N LEU A 34 -29.59 -1.79 0.02
CA LEU A 34 -30.31 -0.55 -0.28
C LEU A 34 -31.01 -0.61 -1.65
N SER A 35 -32.10 0.09 -1.80
CA SER A 35 -32.69 0.38 -3.10
C SER A 35 -31.78 1.34 -3.89
N LYS A 36 -31.93 1.36 -5.23
CA LYS A 36 -31.16 2.29 -6.07
C LYS A 36 -31.34 3.75 -5.69
N GLN A 37 -32.52 4.13 -5.24
CA GLN A 37 -32.84 5.51 -4.84
C GLN A 37 -32.16 5.86 -3.51
N GLU A 38 -32.21 4.98 -2.54
CA GLU A 38 -31.54 5.15 -1.25
C GLU A 38 -30.02 5.21 -1.42
N TYR A 39 -29.44 4.30 -2.22
CA TYR A 39 -28.01 4.32 -2.52
C TYR A 39 -27.58 5.63 -3.16
N LYS A 40 -28.33 6.12 -4.18
CA LYS A 40 -28.07 7.41 -4.83
C LYS A 40 -28.18 8.57 -3.83
N ALA A 41 -29.19 8.56 -2.97
CA ALA A 41 -29.38 9.61 -1.96
C ALA A 41 -28.22 9.63 -0.95
N GLN A 42 -27.78 8.46 -0.47
CA GLN A 42 -26.62 8.35 0.43
C GLN A 42 -25.32 8.77 -0.26
N PHE A 43 -25.10 8.35 -1.52
CA PHE A 43 -23.94 8.73 -2.29
C PHE A 43 -23.83 10.25 -2.45
N LEU A 44 -24.91 10.93 -2.81
CA LEU A 44 -24.96 12.38 -3.02
C LEU A 44 -24.86 13.20 -1.73
N ARG A 45 -25.24 12.62 -0.59
CA ARG A 45 -25.14 13.29 0.73
C ARG A 45 -23.72 13.28 1.30
N ASN A 46 -22.86 12.39 0.83
CA ASN A 46 -21.51 12.25 1.39
C ASN A 46 -20.57 13.28 0.74
N PRO A 47 -19.99 14.23 1.51
CA PRO A 47 -19.06 15.23 0.96
C PRO A 47 -17.78 14.61 0.40
N VAL A 48 -17.35 13.46 0.92
CA VAL A 48 -16.19 12.74 0.39
C VAL A 48 -16.42 12.30 -1.06
N ASN A 49 -17.64 11.87 -1.40
CA ASN A 49 -17.95 11.49 -2.77
C ASN A 49 -17.86 12.67 -3.74
N TRP A 50 -18.26 13.88 -3.31
CA TRP A 50 -18.11 15.09 -4.12
C TRP A 50 -16.64 15.47 -4.31
N ALA A 51 -15.82 15.35 -3.25
CA ALA A 51 -14.37 15.53 -3.40
C ALA A 51 -13.76 14.53 -4.37
N LEU A 52 -14.15 13.26 -4.31
CA LEU A 52 -13.70 12.24 -5.25
C LEU A 52 -14.17 12.54 -6.69
N ILE A 53 -15.43 12.95 -6.88
CA ILE A 53 -15.95 13.36 -8.20
C ILE A 53 -15.13 14.53 -8.75
N PHE A 54 -14.81 15.52 -7.92
CA PHE A 54 -13.99 16.67 -8.33
C PHE A 54 -12.60 16.25 -8.75
N ILE A 55 -11.93 15.38 -7.98
CA ILE A 55 -10.61 14.84 -8.33
C ILE A 55 -10.67 14.05 -9.65
N PHE A 56 -11.71 13.22 -9.82
CA PHE A 56 -11.92 12.47 -11.06
C PHE A 56 -12.19 13.39 -12.26
N ALA A 57 -12.97 14.45 -12.07
CA ALA A 57 -13.27 15.42 -13.14
C ALA A 57 -12.01 16.14 -13.66
N ILE A 58 -11.00 16.34 -12.81
CA ILE A 58 -9.70 16.89 -13.22
C ILE A 58 -8.77 15.77 -13.74
N GLY A 59 -8.69 14.66 -13.04
CA GLY A 59 -7.75 13.59 -13.34
C GLY A 59 -8.06 12.85 -14.64
N LEU A 60 -9.34 12.63 -14.97
CA LEU A 60 -9.72 11.91 -16.17
C LEU A 60 -9.32 12.63 -17.48
N PRO A 61 -9.55 13.93 -17.66
CA PRO A 61 -9.04 14.66 -18.83
C PRO A 61 -7.51 14.61 -18.95
N LEU A 62 -6.77 14.74 -17.84
CA LEU A 62 -5.32 14.63 -17.82
C LEU A 62 -4.85 13.23 -18.22
N LEU A 63 -5.55 12.19 -17.76
CA LEU A 63 -5.27 10.81 -18.16
C LEU A 63 -5.52 10.58 -19.65
N LEU A 64 -6.60 11.12 -20.20
CA LEU A 64 -6.87 11.08 -21.65
C LEU A 64 -5.79 11.84 -22.43
N GLN A 65 -5.43 13.05 -21.99
CA GLN A 65 -4.36 13.83 -22.59
C GLN A 65 -3.04 13.06 -22.60
N ARG A 66 -2.71 12.37 -21.49
CA ARG A 66 -1.51 11.51 -21.40
C ARG A 66 -1.49 10.44 -22.50
N TYR A 67 -2.62 9.75 -22.74
CA TYR A 67 -2.66 8.68 -23.74
C TYR A 67 -2.66 9.16 -25.20
N PHE A 68 -3.18 10.35 -25.46
CA PHE A 68 -3.21 10.94 -26.81
C PHE A 68 -1.98 11.77 -27.14
N MET A 69 -1.41 12.47 -26.17
CA MET A 69 -0.33 13.46 -26.37
C MET A 69 1.01 13.04 -25.74
N GLY A 70 1.04 11.93 -25.02
CA GLY A 70 2.22 11.42 -24.33
C GLY A 70 2.39 11.93 -22.90
N LEU A 71 3.33 11.29 -22.18
CA LEU A 71 3.55 11.56 -20.74
C LEU A 71 4.09 12.99 -20.50
N GLY A 72 4.99 13.46 -21.33
CA GLY A 72 5.60 14.80 -21.22
C GLY A 72 4.59 15.94 -21.26
N ALA A 73 3.45 15.76 -21.94
CA ALA A 73 2.39 16.77 -22.03
C ALA A 73 1.67 17.04 -20.69
N VAL A 74 1.69 16.09 -19.75
CA VAL A 74 0.99 16.19 -18.48
C VAL A 74 1.93 16.23 -17.27
N THR A 75 3.17 15.74 -17.39
CA THR A 75 4.13 15.66 -16.28
C THR A 75 5.36 16.54 -16.49
N HIS A 76 5.54 17.13 -17.68
CA HIS A 76 6.79 17.78 -18.11
C HIS A 76 8.04 16.89 -17.96
N GLY A 77 7.85 15.56 -17.92
CA GLY A 77 8.95 14.60 -17.92
C GLY A 77 9.76 14.68 -19.21
N SER A 78 11.08 14.53 -19.10
CA SER A 78 12.03 14.53 -20.19
C SER A 78 13.12 13.50 -19.95
N ASP A 79 13.99 13.27 -20.91
CA ASP A 79 15.14 12.36 -20.75
C ASP A 79 16.10 12.84 -19.64
N ASP A 80 16.19 14.18 -19.42
CA ASP A 80 16.98 14.75 -18.34
C ASP A 80 16.31 14.59 -16.96
N TYR A 81 14.97 14.57 -16.92
CA TYR A 81 14.15 14.44 -15.72
C TYR A 81 13.13 13.32 -15.90
N PRO A 82 13.59 12.05 -15.96
CA PRO A 82 12.72 10.91 -16.25
C PRO A 82 11.80 10.53 -15.07
N TRP A 83 12.14 10.95 -13.86
CA TRP A 83 11.40 10.62 -12.64
C TRP A 83 10.79 11.88 -12.03
N GLY A 84 9.49 12.06 -12.24
CA GLY A 84 8.72 13.16 -11.65
C GLY A 84 7.99 12.75 -10.37
N LEU A 85 7.27 13.70 -9.77
CA LEU A 85 6.43 13.48 -8.60
C LEU A 85 5.38 12.39 -8.83
N PHE A 86 4.90 12.23 -10.05
CA PHE A 86 3.91 11.23 -10.40
C PHE A 86 4.42 9.81 -10.13
N LEU A 87 5.56 9.45 -10.74
CA LEU A 87 6.17 8.13 -10.52
C LEU A 87 6.70 7.99 -9.09
N GLY A 88 7.29 9.06 -8.54
CA GLY A 88 7.76 9.11 -7.16
C GLY A 88 6.65 8.75 -6.18
N PHE A 89 5.49 9.38 -6.26
CA PHE A 89 4.35 9.07 -5.40
C PHE A 89 3.75 7.70 -5.70
N GLY A 90 3.53 7.37 -6.97
CA GLY A 90 2.85 6.14 -7.38
C GLY A 90 3.64 4.87 -7.07
N LEU A 91 4.96 4.90 -7.26
CA LEU A 91 5.79 3.72 -7.04
C LEU A 91 6.54 3.79 -5.70
N PHE A 92 7.30 4.86 -5.46
CA PHE A 92 8.13 4.97 -4.26
C PHE A 92 7.35 5.35 -2.99
N GLY A 93 6.12 5.86 -3.11
CA GLY A 93 5.21 6.09 -1.99
C GLY A 93 4.27 4.91 -1.74
N MET A 94 3.51 4.49 -2.77
CA MET A 94 2.46 3.48 -2.59
C MET A 94 3.00 2.09 -2.24
N VAL A 95 4.13 1.68 -2.83
CA VAL A 95 4.70 0.35 -2.59
C VAL A 95 5.20 0.19 -1.14
N PRO A 96 5.96 1.11 -0.53
CA PRO A 96 6.29 1.02 0.89
C PRO A 96 5.08 1.00 1.82
N LEU A 97 4.06 1.83 1.57
CA LEU A 97 2.82 1.84 2.35
C LEU A 97 2.08 0.50 2.29
N SER A 98 2.18 -0.22 1.18
CA SER A 98 1.58 -1.54 0.98
C SER A 98 2.32 -2.68 1.71
N ALA A 99 3.49 -2.43 2.29
CA ALA A 99 4.23 -3.39 3.10
C ALA A 99 3.44 -3.89 4.32
N SER A 100 2.38 -3.18 4.69
CA SER A 100 1.42 -3.55 5.75
C SER A 100 0.95 -5.01 5.67
N GLY A 101 0.64 -5.50 4.47
CA GLY A 101 0.10 -6.86 4.26
C GLY A 101 1.07 -7.93 4.73
N PHE A 102 2.28 -7.95 4.20
CA PHE A 102 3.26 -8.98 4.56
C PHE A 102 3.75 -8.84 6.02
N LEU A 103 3.84 -7.62 6.55
CA LEU A 103 4.29 -7.39 7.92
C LEU A 103 3.30 -7.98 8.94
N LEU A 104 2.02 -7.74 8.76
CA LEU A 104 1.02 -8.29 9.67
C LEU A 104 0.75 -9.77 9.41
N GLY A 105 0.69 -10.21 8.16
CA GLY A 105 0.59 -11.63 7.82
C GLY A 105 1.74 -12.44 8.44
N THR A 106 2.98 -11.95 8.33
CA THR A 106 4.15 -12.53 8.99
C THR A 106 4.00 -12.56 10.51
N SER A 107 3.58 -11.44 11.09
CA SER A 107 3.43 -11.32 12.54
C SER A 107 2.40 -12.31 13.10
N VAL A 108 1.28 -12.50 12.41
CA VAL A 108 0.18 -13.35 12.84
C VAL A 108 0.44 -14.83 12.53
N GLU A 109 0.83 -15.14 11.28
CA GLU A 109 0.91 -16.52 10.80
C GLU A 109 2.25 -17.20 11.15
N ILE A 110 3.36 -16.45 11.16
CA ILE A 110 4.69 -17.02 11.43
C ILE A 110 5.12 -16.77 12.87
N PHE A 111 5.02 -15.52 13.36
CA PHE A 111 5.42 -15.19 14.74
C PHE A 111 4.34 -15.44 15.78
N GLY A 112 3.14 -15.92 15.37
CA GLY A 112 2.07 -16.31 16.26
C GLY A 112 1.44 -15.16 17.05
N ARG A 113 1.56 -13.90 16.59
CA ARG A 113 0.98 -12.71 17.23
C ARG A 113 -0.53 -12.64 16.98
N LYS A 114 -1.28 -13.56 17.60
CA LYS A 114 -2.74 -13.66 17.44
C LYS A 114 -3.50 -12.44 17.97
N ASP A 115 -2.88 -11.62 18.78
CA ASP A 115 -3.39 -10.32 19.24
C ASP A 115 -3.55 -9.32 18.07
N LEU A 116 -2.78 -9.44 16.99
CA LEU A 116 -2.87 -8.62 15.78
C LEU A 116 -3.87 -9.15 14.73
N ALA A 117 -4.38 -10.39 14.91
CA ALA A 117 -5.28 -11.01 13.93
C ALA A 117 -6.55 -10.18 13.60
N PRO A 118 -7.17 -9.40 14.54
CA PRO A 118 -8.33 -8.58 14.18
C PRO A 118 -8.06 -7.51 13.14
N ILE A 119 -6.83 -6.96 13.08
CA ILE A 119 -6.45 -5.92 12.10
C ILE A 119 -5.73 -6.46 10.87
N GLU A 120 -5.41 -7.75 10.83
CA GLU A 120 -4.67 -8.39 9.74
C GLU A 120 -5.39 -8.25 8.39
N ARG A 121 -6.72 -8.45 8.35
CA ARG A 121 -7.50 -8.30 7.12
C ARG A 121 -7.44 -6.89 6.54
N LEU A 122 -7.42 -5.87 7.40
CA LEU A 122 -7.25 -4.48 6.97
C LEU A 122 -5.85 -4.25 6.40
N ALA A 123 -4.83 -4.82 7.03
CA ALA A 123 -3.45 -4.73 6.55
C ALA A 123 -3.26 -5.43 5.19
N LEU A 124 -3.84 -6.61 5.01
CA LEU A 124 -3.85 -7.32 3.71
C LEU A 124 -4.57 -6.51 2.63
N LEU A 125 -5.69 -5.87 2.96
CA LEU A 125 -6.40 -5.00 2.04
C LEU A 125 -5.56 -3.76 1.65
N ASN A 126 -4.91 -3.12 2.62
CA ASN A 126 -3.98 -2.00 2.36
C ASN A 126 -2.85 -2.44 1.43
N GLY A 127 -2.26 -3.62 1.69
CA GLY A 127 -1.23 -4.20 0.86
C GLY A 127 -1.70 -4.39 -0.59
N LEU A 128 -2.82 -5.07 -0.77
CA LEU A 128 -3.40 -5.31 -2.10
C LEU A 128 -3.72 -4.01 -2.84
N LEU A 129 -4.39 -3.05 -2.18
CA LEU A 129 -4.73 -1.78 -2.81
C LEU A 129 -3.48 -0.97 -3.19
N GLY A 130 -2.47 -0.94 -2.33
CA GLY A 130 -1.22 -0.25 -2.61
C GLY A 130 -0.51 -0.80 -3.84
N TYR A 131 -0.37 -2.12 -3.98
CA TYR A 131 0.23 -2.73 -5.17
C TYR A 131 -0.66 -2.62 -6.41
N PHE A 132 -1.96 -2.77 -6.25
CA PHE A 132 -2.90 -2.55 -7.36
C PHE A 132 -2.77 -1.14 -7.93
N PHE A 133 -2.78 -0.12 -7.07
CA PHE A 133 -2.62 1.25 -7.54
C PHE A 133 -1.21 1.54 -8.05
N ALA A 134 -0.16 0.92 -7.50
CA ALA A 134 1.19 1.02 -8.06
C ALA A 134 1.23 0.49 -9.51
N VAL A 135 0.56 -0.63 -9.80
CA VAL A 135 0.42 -1.13 -11.19
C VAL A 135 -0.38 -0.17 -12.06
N VAL A 136 -1.46 0.44 -11.54
CA VAL A 136 -2.22 1.47 -12.27
C VAL A 136 -1.34 2.68 -12.60
N TYR A 137 -0.52 3.15 -11.65
CA TYR A 137 0.46 4.21 -11.89
C TYR A 137 1.48 3.83 -12.97
N LEU A 138 2.00 2.60 -12.92
CA LEU A 138 2.92 2.10 -13.97
C LEU A 138 2.24 2.06 -15.34
N LEU A 139 0.97 1.65 -15.44
CA LEU A 139 0.22 1.66 -16.69
C LEU A 139 0.07 3.07 -17.26
N VAL A 140 -0.02 4.08 -16.41
CA VAL A 140 -0.05 5.48 -16.83
C VAL A 140 1.33 5.99 -17.23
N ASP A 141 2.39 5.56 -16.54
CA ASP A 141 3.76 6.01 -16.77
C ASP A 141 4.39 5.38 -18.02
N VAL A 142 4.20 4.09 -18.24
CA VAL A 142 4.81 3.33 -19.35
C VAL A 142 4.34 3.84 -20.71
N GLY A 143 5.27 4.12 -21.62
CA GLY A 143 4.97 4.67 -22.95
C GLY A 143 3.98 3.85 -23.77
N MET A 144 4.04 2.51 -23.65
CA MET A 144 3.15 1.55 -24.34
C MET A 144 2.48 0.62 -23.32
N PRO A 145 1.42 1.06 -22.63
CA PRO A 145 0.80 0.28 -21.54
C PRO A 145 0.27 -1.09 -21.98
N TRP A 146 -0.14 -1.23 -23.22
CA TRP A 146 -0.55 -2.54 -23.78
C TRP A 146 0.60 -3.55 -23.93
N ARG A 147 1.87 -3.13 -23.74
CA ARG A 147 3.06 -3.99 -23.73
C ARG A 147 3.59 -4.27 -22.33
N ILE A 148 2.87 -3.90 -21.27
CA ILE A 148 3.33 -4.08 -19.88
C ILE A 148 3.67 -5.55 -19.54
N TYR A 149 3.07 -6.51 -20.25
CA TYR A 149 3.34 -7.93 -20.08
C TYR A 149 4.63 -8.41 -20.77
N TYR A 150 5.27 -7.57 -21.61
CA TYR A 150 6.49 -7.97 -22.36
C TYR A 150 7.62 -8.42 -21.45
N PRO A 151 7.96 -7.70 -20.36
CA PRO A 151 8.99 -8.15 -19.44
C PRO A 151 8.68 -9.50 -18.80
N MET A 152 7.40 -9.88 -18.72
CA MET A 152 6.97 -11.13 -18.07
C MET A 152 7.13 -12.35 -18.98
N ILE A 153 6.94 -12.20 -20.30
CA ILE A 153 6.76 -13.31 -21.23
C ILE A 153 7.69 -13.23 -22.43
N ILE A 154 7.93 -12.03 -22.98
CA ILE A 154 8.59 -11.85 -24.28
C ILE A 154 10.04 -11.41 -24.14
N SER A 155 10.30 -10.41 -23.28
CA SER A 155 11.63 -9.78 -23.11
C SER A 155 12.22 -10.11 -21.75
N LEU A 156 12.49 -11.39 -21.51
CA LEU A 156 13.07 -11.84 -20.25
C LEU A 156 14.50 -11.30 -20.09
N GLY A 157 14.72 -10.48 -19.06
CA GLY A 157 16.03 -9.90 -18.76
C GLY A 157 16.41 -10.07 -17.27
N PRO A 158 16.65 -11.29 -16.77
CA PRO A 158 16.81 -11.55 -15.33
C PRO A 158 17.97 -10.82 -14.67
N ALA A 159 18.92 -10.32 -15.44
CA ALA A 159 20.04 -9.51 -14.95
C ALA A 159 19.69 -8.01 -14.83
N ALA A 160 18.57 -7.57 -15.38
CA ALA A 160 18.15 -6.17 -15.31
C ALA A 160 17.30 -5.89 -14.07
N VAL A 161 17.69 -4.87 -13.27
CA VAL A 161 16.94 -4.52 -12.06
C VAL A 161 15.50 -4.11 -12.38
N LEU A 162 15.27 -3.41 -13.50
CA LEU A 162 13.93 -3.05 -13.93
C LEU A 162 13.04 -4.26 -14.22
N PHE A 163 13.63 -5.33 -14.82
CA PHE A 163 12.94 -6.59 -15.01
C PHE A 163 12.57 -7.24 -13.67
N LEU A 164 13.52 -7.25 -12.71
CA LEU A 164 13.28 -7.80 -11.37
C LEU A 164 12.13 -7.04 -10.66
N VAL A 165 12.13 -5.70 -10.72
CA VAL A 165 11.03 -4.90 -10.16
C VAL A 165 9.70 -5.31 -10.75
N ALA A 166 9.59 -5.37 -12.09
CA ALA A 166 8.36 -5.73 -12.78
C ALA A 166 7.87 -7.14 -12.40
N TRP A 167 8.78 -8.11 -12.37
CA TRP A 167 8.50 -9.50 -11.99
C TRP A 167 8.02 -9.63 -10.53
N HIS A 168 8.72 -8.96 -9.60
CA HIS A 168 8.34 -8.98 -8.19
C HIS A 168 6.98 -8.31 -7.96
N VAL A 169 6.69 -7.18 -8.65
CA VAL A 169 5.37 -6.52 -8.57
C VAL A 169 4.26 -7.47 -9.01
N ALA A 170 4.41 -8.09 -10.18
CA ALA A 170 3.37 -8.95 -10.75
C ALA A 170 3.14 -10.21 -9.91
N THR A 171 4.22 -10.88 -9.49
CA THR A 171 4.13 -12.09 -8.68
C THR A 171 3.62 -11.79 -7.27
N TYR A 172 4.09 -10.71 -6.63
CA TYR A 172 3.63 -10.35 -5.30
C TYR A 172 2.16 -9.89 -5.30
N LEU A 173 1.72 -9.12 -6.29
CA LEU A 173 0.30 -8.78 -6.45
C LEU A 173 -0.57 -10.05 -6.56
N SER A 174 -0.09 -11.05 -7.29
CA SER A 174 -0.79 -12.35 -7.41
C SER A 174 -0.87 -13.07 -6.06
N VAL A 175 0.19 -13.05 -5.27
CA VAL A 175 0.20 -13.60 -3.90
C VAL A 175 -0.79 -12.85 -3.01
N GLN A 176 -0.81 -11.52 -3.04
CA GLN A 176 -1.74 -10.71 -2.24
C GLN A 176 -3.21 -10.95 -2.61
N ILE A 177 -3.51 -11.11 -3.90
CA ILE A 177 -4.85 -11.51 -4.35
C ILE A 177 -5.23 -12.87 -3.75
N ALA A 178 -4.30 -13.82 -3.70
CA ALA A 178 -4.53 -15.12 -3.10
C ALA A 178 -4.70 -15.03 -1.57
N GLU A 179 -3.91 -14.20 -0.87
CA GLU A 179 -4.00 -14.00 0.58
C GLU A 179 -5.33 -13.40 1.02
N ILE A 180 -5.90 -12.46 0.24
CA ILE A 180 -7.20 -11.85 0.56
C ILE A 180 -8.40 -12.69 0.06
N ALA A 181 -8.18 -13.64 -0.84
CA ALA A 181 -9.23 -14.47 -1.44
C ALA A 181 -10.11 -15.21 -0.40
N PRO A 182 -9.62 -15.69 0.77
CA PRO A 182 -10.48 -16.26 1.79
C PRO A 182 -11.59 -15.33 2.27
N ALA A 183 -11.33 -14.02 2.37
CA ALA A 183 -12.35 -13.04 2.73
C ALA A 183 -13.41 -12.90 1.63
N PHE A 184 -12.97 -12.87 0.37
CA PHE A 184 -13.87 -12.86 -0.78
C PHE A 184 -14.70 -14.14 -0.87
N PHE A 185 -14.09 -15.33 -0.68
CA PHE A 185 -14.78 -16.60 -0.70
C PHE A 185 -15.78 -16.75 0.45
N GLU A 186 -15.47 -16.18 1.61
CA GLU A 186 -16.41 -16.09 2.73
C GLU A 186 -17.64 -15.24 2.38
N TRP A 187 -17.40 -14.06 1.77
CA TRP A 187 -18.45 -13.20 1.28
C TRP A 187 -19.29 -13.86 0.18
N ALA A 188 -18.65 -14.59 -0.75
CA ALA A 188 -19.30 -15.32 -1.84
C ALA A 188 -19.86 -16.69 -1.40
N ARG A 189 -19.67 -17.10 -0.14
CA ARG A 189 -20.07 -18.41 0.41
C ARG A 189 -19.44 -19.62 -0.28
N TRP A 190 -18.28 -19.46 -0.89
CA TRP A 190 -17.54 -20.57 -1.48
C TRP A 190 -16.56 -21.20 -0.50
N LEU A 191 -17.11 -22.04 0.41
CA LEU A 191 -16.34 -22.65 1.50
C LEU A 191 -15.21 -23.58 1.05
N LYS A 192 -15.35 -24.22 -0.13
CA LYS A 192 -14.28 -25.08 -0.69
C LYS A 192 -13.07 -24.23 -1.07
N GLY A 193 -13.26 -23.12 -1.78
CA GLY A 193 -12.20 -22.17 -2.13
C GLY A 193 -11.52 -21.57 -0.89
N LYS A 194 -12.32 -21.15 0.12
CA LYS A 194 -11.79 -20.66 1.40
C LYS A 194 -10.87 -21.68 2.08
N ARG A 195 -11.30 -22.96 2.15
CA ARG A 195 -10.51 -24.05 2.75
C ARG A 195 -9.22 -24.31 1.98
N PHE A 196 -9.28 -24.34 0.65
CA PHE A 196 -8.11 -24.54 -0.19
C PHE A 196 -7.04 -23.45 0.05
N VAL A 197 -7.42 -22.17 -0.03
CA VAL A 197 -6.45 -21.09 0.18
C VAL A 197 -5.90 -21.09 1.60
N LYS A 198 -6.74 -21.37 2.61
CA LYS A 198 -6.27 -21.52 3.99
C LYS A 198 -5.26 -22.67 4.18
N SER A 199 -5.35 -23.74 3.39
CA SER A 199 -4.38 -24.85 3.49
C SER A 199 -2.99 -24.50 2.98
N ILE A 200 -2.87 -23.46 2.12
CA ILE A 200 -1.61 -22.95 1.57
C ILE A 200 -1.20 -21.60 2.14
N SER A 201 -1.92 -21.08 3.15
CA SER A 201 -1.71 -19.70 3.67
C SER A 201 -0.27 -19.47 4.13
N ILE A 202 0.33 -20.39 4.87
CA ILE A 202 1.72 -20.27 5.33
C ILE A 202 2.69 -20.14 4.15
N GLY A 203 2.48 -20.94 3.09
CA GLY A 203 3.29 -20.87 1.87
C GLY A 203 3.12 -19.51 1.16
N LEU A 204 1.90 -18.98 1.10
CA LEU A 204 1.64 -17.65 0.54
C LEU A 204 2.31 -16.55 1.37
N THR A 205 2.23 -16.62 2.69
CA THR A 205 2.89 -15.66 3.58
C THR A 205 4.40 -15.69 3.43
N ILE A 206 5.03 -16.88 3.34
CA ILE A 206 6.47 -17.00 3.08
C ILE A 206 6.82 -16.41 1.72
N ALA A 207 6.08 -16.74 0.67
CA ALA A 207 6.27 -16.15 -0.66
C ALA A 207 6.10 -14.62 -0.63
N GLY A 208 5.11 -14.12 0.10
CA GLY A 208 4.86 -12.70 0.32
C GLY A 208 6.05 -11.97 0.95
N ILE A 209 6.65 -12.55 2.01
CA ILE A 209 7.84 -11.99 2.66
C ILE A 209 9.01 -11.91 1.67
N ILE A 210 9.31 -13.02 1.00
CA ILE A 210 10.44 -13.09 0.07
C ILE A 210 10.25 -12.08 -1.06
N LEU A 211 9.11 -12.10 -1.74
CA LEU A 211 8.83 -11.24 -2.87
C LEU A 211 8.79 -9.76 -2.48
N SER A 212 8.19 -9.41 -1.34
CA SER A 212 8.15 -8.03 -0.87
C SER A 212 9.53 -7.52 -0.48
N THR A 213 10.34 -8.32 0.20
CA THR A 213 11.72 -7.97 0.56
C THR A 213 12.58 -7.75 -0.68
N LEU A 214 12.51 -8.66 -1.65
CA LEU A 214 13.25 -8.56 -2.92
C LEU A 214 12.78 -7.34 -3.72
N HIS A 215 11.47 -7.07 -3.75
CA HIS A 215 10.92 -5.92 -4.46
C HIS A 215 11.38 -4.59 -3.85
N GLN A 216 11.29 -4.44 -2.53
CA GLN A 216 11.74 -3.22 -1.85
C GLN A 216 13.25 -3.00 -2.05
N GLY A 217 14.05 -4.06 -1.94
CA GLY A 217 15.48 -4.01 -2.22
C GLY A 217 15.79 -3.64 -3.68
N ALA A 218 15.06 -4.22 -4.64
CA ALA A 218 15.22 -3.89 -6.06
C ALA A 218 14.84 -2.44 -6.39
N LEU A 219 13.81 -1.88 -5.75
CA LEU A 219 13.47 -0.46 -5.88
C LEU A 219 14.62 0.44 -5.42
N GLY A 220 15.24 0.13 -4.27
CA GLY A 220 16.44 0.83 -3.82
C GLY A 220 17.60 0.71 -4.81
N ALA A 221 17.82 -0.49 -5.33
CA ALA A 221 18.88 -0.76 -6.30
C ALA A 221 18.70 -0.02 -7.64
N LEU A 222 17.48 0.38 -8.04
CA LEU A 222 17.26 1.21 -9.23
C LEU A 222 18.06 2.52 -9.19
N PHE A 223 18.23 3.11 -8.01
CA PHE A 223 18.96 4.38 -7.86
C PHE A 223 20.47 4.23 -8.11
N THR A 224 21.02 3.01 -8.04
CA THR A 224 22.43 2.75 -8.35
C THR A 224 22.75 2.94 -9.84
N TYR A 225 21.75 2.89 -10.71
CA TYR A 225 21.90 3.18 -12.15
C TYR A 225 21.81 4.67 -12.49
N ALA A 226 21.39 5.51 -11.53
CA ALA A 226 21.31 6.95 -11.71
C ALA A 226 21.86 7.70 -10.48
N PRO A 227 23.11 7.44 -10.07
CA PRO A 227 23.66 7.97 -8.82
C PRO A 227 23.73 9.48 -8.75
N THR A 228 23.85 10.16 -9.90
CA THR A 228 23.92 11.63 -9.96
C THR A 228 22.56 12.33 -9.89
N LYS A 229 21.46 11.58 -9.90
CA LYS A 229 20.10 12.15 -9.81
C LYS A 229 19.60 12.32 -8.37
N VAL A 230 20.27 11.70 -7.42
CA VAL A 230 19.95 11.78 -5.99
C VAL A 230 21.13 12.38 -5.24
N HIS A 231 20.87 13.33 -4.35
CA HIS A 231 21.91 13.93 -3.54
C HIS A 231 22.59 12.91 -2.62
N PRO A 232 23.91 12.95 -2.38
CA PRO A 232 24.66 11.94 -1.61
C PRO A 232 24.06 11.60 -0.24
N LEU A 233 23.53 12.57 0.49
CA LEU A 233 22.90 12.30 1.81
C LEU A 233 21.69 11.36 1.75
N TRP A 234 20.99 11.27 0.63
CA TRP A 234 19.86 10.34 0.44
C TRP A 234 20.24 9.08 -0.32
N PHE A 235 21.43 9.06 -0.92
CA PHE A 235 21.90 7.94 -1.74
C PHE A 235 23.16 7.32 -1.12
N SER A 236 23.21 6.01 -1.05
CA SER A 236 24.40 5.23 -0.75
C SER A 236 24.35 3.95 -1.56
N ALA A 237 25.32 3.76 -2.46
CA ALA A 237 25.33 2.63 -3.39
C ALA A 237 25.24 1.28 -2.66
N ASN A 238 25.93 1.16 -1.52
CA ASN A 238 26.02 -0.10 -0.78
C ASN A 238 24.81 -0.34 0.15
N PHE A 239 24.15 0.72 0.63
CA PHE A 239 23.10 0.62 1.65
C PHE A 239 21.70 0.97 1.13
N GLN A 240 21.55 1.41 -0.13
CA GLN A 240 20.29 1.91 -0.66
C GLN A 240 19.17 0.86 -0.62
N TRP A 241 19.47 -0.38 -0.93
CA TRP A 241 18.51 -1.49 -0.89
C TRP A 241 18.00 -1.79 0.53
N ILE A 242 18.87 -1.64 1.55
CA ILE A 242 18.48 -1.78 2.97
C ILE A 242 17.66 -0.56 3.41
N HIS A 243 18.04 0.66 3.00
CA HIS A 243 17.28 1.86 3.32
C HIS A 243 15.82 1.73 2.85
N PHE A 244 15.61 1.28 1.61
CA PHE A 244 14.28 1.06 1.07
C PHE A 244 13.51 -0.02 1.83
N PHE A 245 14.15 -1.11 2.17
CA PHE A 245 13.50 -2.17 2.95
C PHE A 245 13.11 -1.68 4.36
N CYS A 246 14.01 -1.03 5.08
CA CYS A 246 13.72 -0.50 6.41
C CYS A 246 12.64 0.58 6.38
N SER A 247 12.68 1.49 5.38
CA SER A 247 11.65 2.51 5.23
C SER A 247 10.27 1.90 4.93
N ALA A 248 10.21 0.82 4.17
CA ALA A 248 8.96 0.12 3.91
C ALA A 248 8.34 -0.51 5.17
N ILE A 249 9.16 -0.95 6.14
CA ILE A 249 8.66 -1.51 7.40
C ILE A 249 7.88 -0.45 8.18
N PHE A 250 8.49 0.70 8.49
CA PHE A 250 7.77 1.72 9.26
C PHE A 250 6.62 2.35 8.46
N ALA A 251 6.75 2.51 7.13
CA ALA A 251 5.68 3.01 6.27
C ALA A 251 4.46 2.07 6.29
N GLY A 252 4.68 0.76 6.17
CA GLY A 252 3.62 -0.24 6.22
C GLY A 252 2.92 -0.29 7.58
N LEU A 253 3.68 -0.27 8.68
CA LEU A 253 3.12 -0.24 10.04
C LEU A 253 2.31 1.04 10.28
N SER A 254 2.83 2.21 9.87
CA SER A 254 2.15 3.51 9.97
C SER A 254 0.85 3.53 9.15
N MET A 255 0.85 2.90 7.97
CA MET A 255 -0.35 2.78 7.14
C MET A 255 -1.45 1.98 7.84
N VAL A 256 -1.10 0.89 8.52
CA VAL A 256 -2.09 0.11 9.31
C VAL A 256 -2.64 0.93 10.46
N ILE A 257 -1.78 1.63 11.21
CA ILE A 257 -2.20 2.52 12.30
C ILE A 257 -3.19 3.57 11.78
N CYS A 258 -2.82 4.28 10.71
CA CYS A 258 -3.65 5.31 10.11
C CYS A 258 -5.00 4.76 9.63
N SER A 259 -4.98 3.68 8.85
CA SER A 259 -6.20 3.08 8.31
C SER A 259 -7.10 2.49 9.40
N ALA A 260 -6.54 1.87 10.45
CA ALA A 260 -7.30 1.37 11.58
C ALA A 260 -7.96 2.50 12.39
N ALA A 261 -7.24 3.59 12.62
CA ALA A 261 -7.78 4.80 13.27
C ALA A 261 -8.90 5.44 12.44
N LEU A 262 -8.72 5.55 11.12
CA LEU A 262 -9.76 6.06 10.21
C LEU A 262 -11.00 5.15 10.20
N CYS A 263 -10.81 3.83 10.15
CA CYS A 263 -11.92 2.88 10.24
C CYS A 263 -12.68 3.03 11.56
N LYS A 264 -11.97 3.09 12.69
CA LYS A 264 -12.57 3.27 14.01
C LYS A 264 -13.34 4.59 14.11
N THR A 265 -12.82 5.68 13.53
CA THR A 265 -13.41 7.01 13.65
C THR A 265 -14.61 7.21 12.70
N TYR A 266 -14.47 6.76 11.44
CA TYR A 266 -15.45 7.11 10.40
C TYR A 266 -16.29 5.94 9.90
N LEU A 267 -15.85 4.71 10.14
CA LEU A 267 -16.48 3.49 9.63
C LEU A 267 -16.79 2.48 10.73
N ALA A 268 -16.84 2.91 12.01
CA ALA A 268 -17.10 2.02 13.15
C ALA A 268 -18.35 1.13 12.95
N TRP A 269 -19.39 1.69 12.34
CA TRP A 269 -20.64 1.00 12.03
C TRP A 269 -20.52 -0.14 10.98
N ARG A 270 -19.36 -0.28 10.34
CA ARG A 270 -19.00 -1.36 9.39
C ARG A 270 -17.99 -2.35 9.95
N CYS A 271 -17.44 -2.06 11.11
CA CYS A 271 -16.41 -2.87 11.74
C CYS A 271 -17.04 -3.77 12.80
N ASP A 272 -16.48 -4.95 13.00
CA ASP A 272 -16.89 -5.81 14.10
C ASP A 272 -16.31 -5.33 15.44
N ASP A 273 -16.93 -5.75 16.55
CA ASP A 273 -16.54 -5.34 17.89
C ASP A 273 -15.10 -5.79 18.22
N ARG A 274 -14.68 -6.97 17.75
CA ARG A 274 -13.32 -7.49 17.99
C ARG A 274 -12.26 -6.59 17.36
N PHE A 275 -12.54 -6.06 16.16
CA PHE A 275 -11.67 -5.09 15.52
C PHE A 275 -11.64 -3.79 16.34
N LEU A 276 -12.79 -3.21 16.65
CA LEU A 276 -12.90 -1.93 17.36
C LEU A 276 -12.21 -1.95 18.73
N ASP A 277 -12.40 -3.02 19.51
CA ASP A 277 -11.79 -3.21 20.82
C ASP A 277 -10.27 -3.42 20.75
N SER A 278 -9.78 -3.93 19.62
CA SER A 278 -8.36 -4.22 19.42
C SER A 278 -7.54 -3.01 18.95
N VAL A 279 -8.16 -2.01 18.32
CA VAL A 279 -7.46 -0.93 17.60
C VAL A 279 -6.48 -0.19 18.50
N ASP A 280 -6.87 0.28 19.69
CA ASP A 280 -6.01 1.11 20.55
C ASP A 280 -4.79 0.33 21.03
N ARG A 281 -5.00 -0.93 21.48
CA ARG A 281 -3.91 -1.79 21.91
C ARG A 281 -2.95 -2.12 20.76
N ASN A 282 -3.50 -2.44 19.59
CA ASN A 282 -2.71 -2.80 18.42
C ASN A 282 -1.98 -1.59 17.85
N THR A 283 -2.60 -0.40 17.86
CA THR A 283 -1.94 0.85 17.50
C THR A 283 -0.68 1.10 18.35
N LEU A 284 -0.77 0.88 19.66
CA LEU A 284 0.40 1.04 20.55
C LEU A 284 1.49 -0.01 20.24
N ALA A 285 1.10 -1.26 19.98
CA ALA A 285 2.06 -2.31 19.64
C ALA A 285 2.77 -2.03 18.30
N LEU A 286 2.02 -1.61 17.28
CA LEU A 286 2.56 -1.25 15.98
C LEU A 286 3.40 0.02 16.04
N GLY A 287 3.01 1.02 16.86
CA GLY A 287 3.79 2.24 17.10
C GLY A 287 5.16 1.94 17.68
N LYS A 288 5.27 1.00 18.62
CA LYS A 288 6.58 0.50 19.10
C LYS A 288 7.40 -0.13 17.97
N GLY A 289 6.76 -0.92 17.11
CA GLY A 289 7.39 -1.49 15.92
C GLY A 289 7.92 -0.40 14.96
N CYS A 290 7.13 0.66 14.73
CA CYS A 290 7.55 1.83 13.95
C CYS A 290 8.79 2.49 14.57
N ALA A 291 8.80 2.73 15.88
CA ALA A 291 9.92 3.37 16.57
C ALA A 291 11.22 2.56 16.41
N TYR A 292 11.16 1.23 16.58
CA TYR A 292 12.33 0.38 16.34
C TYR A 292 12.79 0.41 14.88
N ALA A 293 11.87 0.38 13.92
CA ALA A 293 12.21 0.46 12.49
C ALA A 293 12.84 1.83 12.13
N LEU A 294 12.32 2.94 12.69
CA LEU A 294 12.84 4.28 12.48
C LEU A 294 14.26 4.43 13.06
N ILE A 295 14.50 3.93 14.28
CA ILE A 295 15.85 3.95 14.89
C ILE A 295 16.80 3.11 14.02
N THR A 296 16.39 1.92 13.59
CA THR A 296 17.19 1.07 12.71
C THR A 296 17.53 1.77 11.40
N TYR A 297 16.53 2.41 10.78
CA TYR A 297 16.71 3.21 9.56
C TYR A 297 17.74 4.33 9.78
N LEU A 298 17.62 5.10 10.88
CA LEU A 298 18.55 6.18 11.21
C LEU A 298 19.97 5.67 11.37
N VAL A 299 20.16 4.57 12.12
CA VAL A 299 21.50 3.97 12.32
C VAL A 299 22.12 3.57 10.99
N ILE A 300 21.38 2.88 10.12
CA ILE A 300 21.88 2.45 8.81
C ILE A 300 22.18 3.67 7.92
N LYS A 301 21.35 4.73 8.01
CA LYS A 301 21.60 5.99 7.30
C LYS A 301 22.91 6.64 7.73
N MET A 302 23.16 6.71 9.03
CA MET A 302 24.43 7.24 9.57
C MET A 302 25.63 6.38 9.17
N VAL A 303 25.47 5.05 9.16
CA VAL A 303 26.52 4.13 8.69
C VAL A 303 26.82 4.38 7.20
N GLY A 304 25.79 4.60 6.36
CA GLY A 304 25.96 4.94 4.94
C GLY A 304 26.77 6.24 4.76
N ILE A 305 26.40 7.32 5.46
CA ILE A 305 27.11 8.61 5.42
C ILE A 305 28.57 8.45 5.86
N ALA A 306 28.81 7.67 6.91
CA ALA A 306 30.14 7.41 7.42
C ALA A 306 30.99 6.59 6.44
N HIS A 307 30.40 5.56 5.80
CA HIS A 307 31.06 4.72 4.80
C HIS A 307 31.43 5.52 3.56
N ASP A 308 30.52 6.33 3.05
CA ASP A 308 30.69 7.08 1.81
C ASP A 308 31.44 8.42 2.05
N GLN A 309 31.78 8.74 3.33
CA GLN A 309 32.49 9.97 3.76
C GLN A 309 31.75 11.27 3.41
N ASP A 310 30.41 11.24 3.39
CA ASP A 310 29.56 12.34 2.94
C ASP A 310 29.31 13.43 4.01
N TRP A 311 30.12 13.47 5.08
CA TRP A 311 29.96 14.40 6.20
C TRP A 311 29.97 15.88 5.80
N ALA A 312 30.77 16.24 4.79
CA ALA A 312 30.85 17.61 4.31
C ALA A 312 29.51 18.13 3.75
N HIS A 313 28.69 17.24 3.19
CA HIS A 313 27.37 17.60 2.66
C HIS A 313 26.36 18.00 3.74
N LEU A 314 26.56 17.61 5.00
CA LEU A 314 25.72 18.04 6.12
C LEU A 314 25.79 19.54 6.40
N LEU A 315 26.89 20.20 6.02
CA LEU A 315 27.09 21.64 6.19
C LEU A 315 26.47 22.49 5.07
N THR A 316 25.91 21.86 4.04
CA THR A 316 25.24 22.52 2.92
C THR A 316 23.77 22.84 3.24
N GLY A 317 23.12 23.67 2.40
CA GLY A 317 21.67 23.90 2.51
C GLY A 317 20.85 22.62 2.39
N TRP A 318 21.26 21.68 1.53
CA TRP A 318 20.66 20.35 1.44
C TRP A 318 20.90 19.51 2.70
N GLY A 319 22.06 19.68 3.35
CA GLY A 319 22.36 19.04 4.63
C GLY A 319 21.44 19.50 5.75
N GLN A 320 21.14 20.80 5.83
CA GLN A 320 20.17 21.33 6.79
C GLN A 320 18.78 20.76 6.57
N TYR A 321 18.35 20.64 5.31
CA TYR A 321 17.09 20.01 4.96
C TYR A 321 17.04 18.52 5.34
N PHE A 322 18.13 17.79 5.08
CA PHE A 322 18.28 16.39 5.49
C PHE A 322 18.20 16.24 7.03
N LEU A 323 18.89 17.09 7.79
CA LEU A 323 18.84 17.06 9.25
C LEU A 323 17.44 17.36 9.78
N LEU A 324 16.73 18.31 9.16
CA LEU A 324 15.35 18.61 9.50
C LEU A 324 14.43 17.41 9.21
N GLU A 325 14.60 16.75 8.06
CA GLU A 325 13.87 15.53 7.71
C GLU A 325 14.12 14.43 8.75
N MET A 326 15.38 14.16 9.09
CA MET A 326 15.72 13.14 10.10
C MET A 326 15.13 13.49 11.48
N ALA A 327 15.18 14.74 11.88
CA ALA A 327 14.59 15.18 13.14
C ALA A 327 13.07 15.01 13.17
N VAL A 328 12.37 15.49 12.14
CA VAL A 328 10.91 15.54 12.13
C VAL A 328 10.27 14.19 11.75
N ALA A 329 10.84 13.48 10.78
CA ALA A 329 10.22 12.27 10.25
C ALA A 329 10.72 10.97 10.89
N VAL A 330 11.90 11.00 11.56
CA VAL A 330 12.52 9.78 12.11
C VAL A 330 12.66 9.82 13.62
N VAL A 331 13.05 10.97 14.20
CA VAL A 331 13.33 11.09 15.65
C VAL A 331 12.10 11.53 16.43
N CYS A 332 11.28 12.43 15.89
CA CYS A 332 10.08 12.94 16.57
C CYS A 332 8.91 11.95 16.68
N PRO A 333 8.64 11.05 15.71
CA PRO A 333 7.52 10.12 15.84
C PRO A 333 7.69 9.10 16.94
#